data_1662883bae9b86f511537188fe3d108c
#
_entry.id   1662883bae9b86f511537188fe3d108c
#
_cell.length_a   1.000
_cell.length_b   1.000
_cell.length_c   1.000
_cell.angle_alpha   90.00
_cell.angle_beta   90.00
_cell.angle_gamma   90.00
#
_symmetry.space_group_name_H-M   'P 1'
#
loop_
_entity.id
_entity.type
_entity.pdbx_description
1 polymer ?
#
loop_
_entity_poly.entity_id
_entity_poly.type
_entity_poly.pdbx_seq_one_letter_code
_entity_poly.pdbx_strand_id
1 'polypeptide(L)'
;MTPETKGFLLLSVLKMLVVFTVIMVGVALLTLMERKVSAWMQNRRGPNRVGWAGLLQPAADGVKNILKEETYPAAASPWLFLLAPAMSFVPALLLSGVIPFAAPLPVDFDFTVRFSFFGLFPIDFGRWAYHGLMPMVVADLPIGFLFVIAISSLGVYGIALAGWSSNSKYALLGGLRASAQMISYEVAMGLSLIPVLLLSGNVSFSAIIADQQAGLWYVLPLFLSFFIFLISGFAETNRLPFDLPEAESELIAG
;
A
#
# COMPACT_ATOMS: atom_id res chain seq x y z
N MET A 1 1.07 31.31 -9.78
CA MET A 1 1.99 30.25 -9.38
C MET A 1 3.38 30.58 -9.90
N THR A 2 4.38 30.55 -9.04
CA THR A 2 5.78 30.75 -9.47
C THR A 2 6.27 29.57 -10.32
N PRO A 3 7.28 29.72 -11.19
CA PRO A 3 7.86 28.61 -11.96
C PRO A 3 8.33 27.45 -11.06
N GLU A 4 8.91 27.76 -9.91
CA GLU A 4 9.36 26.77 -8.93
C GLU A 4 8.22 25.98 -8.30
N THR A 5 7.09 26.65 -7.95
CA THR A 5 5.90 25.95 -7.43
C THR A 5 5.32 25.00 -8.46
N LYS A 6 5.31 25.39 -9.76
CA LYS A 6 4.87 24.51 -10.84
C LYS A 6 5.81 23.31 -10.98
N GLY A 7 7.13 23.55 -10.97
CA GLY A 7 8.13 22.49 -11.02
C GLY A 7 8.01 21.51 -9.86
N PHE A 8 7.85 21.99 -8.64
CA PHE A 8 7.62 21.16 -7.45
C PHE A 8 6.37 20.28 -7.56
N LEU A 9 5.24 20.86 -8.02
CA LEU A 9 4.01 20.11 -8.21
C LEU A 9 4.13 19.02 -9.28
N LEU A 10 4.77 19.33 -10.40
CA LEU A 10 5.05 18.37 -11.47
C LEU A 10 5.85 17.18 -10.94
N LEU A 11 6.97 17.47 -10.27
CA LEU A 11 7.81 16.43 -9.67
C LEU A 11 7.07 15.63 -8.61
N SER A 12 6.22 16.26 -7.81
CA SER A 12 5.43 15.56 -6.80
C SER A 12 4.44 14.60 -7.43
N VAL A 13 3.74 15.01 -8.50
CA VAL A 13 2.84 14.13 -9.26
C VAL A 13 3.61 12.99 -9.93
N LEU A 14 4.73 13.30 -10.59
CA LEU A 14 5.58 12.29 -11.24
C LEU A 14 6.09 11.26 -10.21
N LYS A 15 6.57 11.74 -9.07
CA LYS A 15 7.02 10.91 -7.95
C LYS A 15 5.92 9.98 -7.46
N MET A 16 4.70 10.49 -7.24
CA MET A 16 3.55 9.67 -6.84
C MET A 16 3.24 8.60 -7.88
N LEU A 17 3.24 8.94 -9.16
CA LEU A 17 3.00 7.98 -10.24
C LEU A 17 4.07 6.88 -10.29
N VAL A 18 5.34 7.25 -10.15
CA VAL A 18 6.45 6.29 -10.14
C VAL A 18 6.33 5.35 -8.95
N VAL A 19 6.13 5.88 -7.74
CA VAL A 19 5.99 5.08 -6.51
C VAL A 19 4.78 4.14 -6.62
N PHE A 20 3.63 4.65 -7.03
CA PHE A 20 2.43 3.85 -7.23
C PHE A 20 2.67 2.72 -8.24
N THR A 21 3.29 3.01 -9.38
CA THR A 21 3.60 2.00 -10.40
C THR A 21 4.55 0.93 -9.86
N VAL A 22 5.60 1.33 -9.15
CA VAL A 22 6.56 0.38 -8.56
C VAL A 22 5.88 -0.52 -7.53
N ILE A 23 5.03 0.04 -6.67
CA ILE A 23 4.26 -0.72 -5.68
C ILE A 23 3.32 -1.70 -6.40
N MET A 24 2.55 -1.25 -7.38
CA MET A 24 1.61 -2.11 -8.11
C MET A 24 2.30 -3.25 -8.85
N VAL A 25 3.43 -2.97 -9.51
CA VAL A 25 4.25 -4.01 -10.16
C VAL A 25 4.84 -4.95 -9.12
N GLY A 26 5.33 -4.42 -8.00
CA GLY A 26 5.84 -5.22 -6.88
C GLY A 26 4.80 -6.18 -6.33
N VAL A 27 3.58 -5.70 -6.05
CA VAL A 27 2.46 -6.53 -5.59
C VAL A 27 2.11 -7.61 -6.62
N ALA A 28 2.05 -7.27 -7.91
CA ALA A 28 1.80 -8.22 -8.98
C ALA A 28 2.88 -9.34 -9.05
N LEU A 29 4.14 -8.99 -8.87
CA LEU A 29 5.23 -9.97 -8.82
C LEU A 29 5.19 -10.82 -7.52
N LEU A 30 4.81 -10.24 -6.39
CA LEU A 30 4.66 -10.97 -5.14
C LEU A 30 3.54 -12.02 -5.22
N THR A 31 2.41 -11.72 -5.85
CA THR A 31 1.33 -12.71 -6.06
C THR A 31 1.78 -13.87 -6.94
N LEU A 32 2.59 -13.59 -7.98
CA LEU A 32 3.20 -14.65 -8.79
C LEU A 32 4.17 -15.50 -7.97
N MET A 33 5.00 -14.86 -7.16
CA MET A 33 5.97 -15.54 -6.29
C MET A 33 5.27 -16.44 -5.27
N GLU A 34 4.21 -15.94 -4.61
CA GLU A 34 3.39 -16.72 -3.69
C GLU A 34 2.86 -18.00 -4.33
N ARG A 35 2.25 -17.90 -5.53
CA ARG A 35 1.75 -19.07 -6.26
C ARG A 35 2.84 -20.05 -6.67
N LYS A 36 4.04 -19.56 -7.02
CA LYS A 36 5.18 -20.42 -7.38
C LYS A 36 5.77 -21.12 -6.17
N VAL A 37 5.99 -20.38 -5.09
CA VAL A 37 6.54 -20.94 -3.85
C VAL A 37 5.59 -22.01 -3.28
N SER A 38 4.29 -21.71 -3.21
CA SER A 38 3.28 -22.67 -2.78
C SER A 38 3.25 -23.94 -3.66
N ALA A 39 3.40 -23.77 -4.98
CA ALA A 39 3.47 -24.89 -5.89
C ALA A 39 4.72 -25.76 -5.66
N TRP A 40 5.89 -25.14 -5.43
CA TRP A 40 7.13 -25.86 -5.11
C TRP A 40 7.02 -26.64 -3.80
N MET A 41 6.44 -26.03 -2.78
CA MET A 41 6.20 -26.71 -1.49
C MET A 41 5.27 -27.92 -1.66
N GLN A 42 4.33 -27.86 -2.60
CA GLN A 42 3.40 -28.94 -2.94
C GLN A 42 3.93 -29.90 -4.02
N ASN A 43 5.21 -29.80 -4.40
CA ASN A 43 5.86 -30.60 -5.45
C ASN A 43 5.11 -30.57 -6.79
N ARG A 44 4.54 -29.42 -7.18
CA ARG A 44 3.88 -29.17 -8.45
C ARG A 44 4.43 -27.93 -9.15
N ARG A 45 4.14 -27.78 -10.44
CA ARG A 45 4.52 -26.58 -11.20
C ARG A 45 3.49 -25.48 -10.98
N GLY A 46 3.96 -24.28 -10.60
CA GLY A 46 3.17 -23.07 -10.56
C GLY A 46 2.90 -22.49 -11.96
N PRO A 47 2.31 -21.28 -12.05
CA PRO A 47 2.03 -20.62 -13.31
C PRO A 47 3.28 -20.51 -14.19
N ASN A 48 3.23 -21.04 -15.42
CA ASN A 48 4.38 -21.09 -16.32
C ASN A 48 4.02 -20.87 -17.80
N ARG A 49 2.73 -20.66 -18.14
CA ARG A 49 2.25 -20.61 -19.52
C ARG A 49 2.19 -19.22 -20.12
N VAL A 50 1.84 -18.19 -19.30
CA VAL A 50 1.61 -16.82 -19.79
C VAL A 50 2.93 -16.05 -19.73
N GLY A 51 3.53 -15.80 -20.87
CA GLY A 51 4.85 -15.21 -21.00
C GLY A 51 5.98 -16.14 -20.57
N TRP A 52 7.19 -15.60 -20.51
CA TRP A 52 8.37 -16.39 -20.10
C TRP A 52 8.22 -16.81 -18.63
N ALA A 53 8.22 -18.13 -18.40
CA ALA A 53 8.08 -18.72 -17.05
C ALA A 53 6.84 -18.23 -16.27
N GLY A 54 5.77 -17.76 -16.94
CA GLY A 54 4.57 -17.26 -16.28
C GLY A 54 4.66 -15.83 -15.75
N LEU A 55 5.65 -15.04 -16.17
CA LEU A 55 5.89 -13.67 -15.66
C LEU A 55 4.71 -12.72 -15.95
N LEU A 56 4.01 -12.94 -17.07
CA LEU A 56 2.85 -12.12 -17.45
C LEU A 56 1.51 -12.62 -16.85
N GLN A 57 1.55 -13.64 -16.00
CA GLN A 57 0.33 -14.16 -15.35
C GLN A 57 -0.42 -13.08 -14.55
N PRO A 58 0.23 -12.24 -13.72
CA PRO A 58 -0.48 -11.19 -12.99
C PRO A 58 -1.20 -10.19 -13.92
N ALA A 59 -0.60 -9.85 -15.06
CA ALA A 59 -1.23 -8.97 -16.04
C ALA A 59 -2.46 -9.64 -16.69
N ALA A 60 -2.37 -10.92 -17.02
CA ALA A 60 -3.51 -11.69 -17.55
C ALA A 60 -4.65 -11.80 -16.53
N ASP A 61 -4.32 -12.01 -15.24
CA ASP A 61 -5.30 -12.06 -14.16
C ASP A 61 -5.96 -10.67 -13.96
N GLY A 62 -5.20 -9.58 -14.07
CA GLY A 62 -5.73 -8.21 -14.03
C GLY A 62 -6.71 -7.93 -15.16
N VAL A 63 -6.35 -8.24 -16.41
CA VAL A 63 -7.24 -8.08 -17.57
C VAL A 63 -8.50 -8.93 -17.42
N LYS A 64 -8.36 -10.17 -16.96
CA LYS A 64 -9.50 -11.05 -16.70
C LYS A 64 -10.45 -10.46 -15.65
N ASN A 65 -9.93 -9.87 -14.57
CA ASN A 65 -10.76 -9.26 -13.54
C ASN A 65 -11.51 -8.02 -14.04
N ILE A 66 -10.89 -7.21 -14.92
CA ILE A 66 -11.53 -6.04 -15.52
C ILE A 66 -12.67 -6.44 -16.47
N LEU A 67 -12.49 -7.54 -17.21
CA LEU A 67 -13.46 -8.02 -18.21
C LEU A 67 -14.56 -8.91 -17.60
N LYS A 68 -14.43 -9.31 -16.34
CA LYS A 68 -15.38 -10.18 -15.65
C LYS A 68 -16.61 -9.37 -15.22
N GLU A 69 -17.79 -10.00 -15.29
CA GLU A 69 -19.04 -9.39 -14.79
C GLU A 69 -18.95 -9.13 -13.29
N GLU A 70 -19.45 -7.99 -12.87
CA GLU A 70 -19.62 -7.65 -11.46
C GLU A 70 -20.80 -8.43 -10.88
N THR A 71 -20.58 -9.09 -9.75
CA THR A 71 -21.61 -9.84 -9.04
C THR A 71 -21.86 -9.23 -7.66
N TYR A 72 -23.11 -8.86 -7.42
CA TYR A 72 -23.54 -8.36 -6.12
C TYR A 72 -24.50 -9.37 -5.48
N PRO A 73 -24.37 -9.65 -4.16
CA PRO A 73 -25.38 -10.42 -3.46
C PRO A 73 -26.75 -9.73 -3.55
N ALA A 74 -27.81 -10.47 -3.91
CA ALA A 74 -29.13 -9.89 -4.14
C ALA A 74 -29.72 -9.16 -2.91
N ALA A 75 -29.31 -9.56 -1.70
CA ALA A 75 -29.76 -8.98 -0.45
C ALA A 75 -28.84 -7.87 0.09
N ALA A 76 -27.71 -7.57 -0.58
CA ALA A 76 -26.73 -6.60 -0.10
C ALA A 76 -27.24 -5.17 -0.26
N SER A 77 -26.76 -4.27 0.62
CA SER A 77 -26.93 -2.82 0.48
C SER A 77 -25.86 -2.27 -0.48
N PRO A 78 -26.19 -1.88 -1.73
CA PRO A 78 -25.18 -1.60 -2.77
C PRO A 78 -24.17 -0.52 -2.38
N TRP A 79 -24.63 0.56 -1.76
CA TRP A 79 -23.78 1.66 -1.35
C TRP A 79 -22.76 1.29 -0.29
N LEU A 80 -23.16 0.55 0.75
CA LEU A 80 -22.27 0.10 1.80
C LEU A 80 -21.30 -0.97 1.27
N PHE A 81 -21.79 -1.83 0.37
CA PHE A 81 -20.99 -2.86 -0.26
C PHE A 81 -19.87 -2.27 -1.14
N LEU A 82 -20.17 -1.19 -1.87
CA LEU A 82 -19.17 -0.48 -2.66
C LEU A 82 -18.22 0.37 -1.81
N LEU A 83 -18.70 0.92 -0.68
CA LEU A 83 -17.90 1.70 0.25
C LEU A 83 -16.84 0.85 0.98
N ALA A 84 -17.15 -0.42 1.27
CA ALA A 84 -16.28 -1.30 2.03
C ALA A 84 -14.88 -1.47 1.42
N PRO A 85 -14.70 -1.86 0.14
CA PRO A 85 -13.38 -1.93 -0.47
C PRO A 85 -12.70 -0.56 -0.58
N ALA A 86 -13.46 0.53 -0.75
CA ALA A 86 -12.89 1.88 -0.75
C ALA A 86 -12.29 2.26 0.61
N MET A 87 -12.94 1.87 1.71
CA MET A 87 -12.44 2.08 3.07
C MET A 87 -11.16 1.31 3.39
N SER A 88 -10.86 0.25 2.66
CA SER A 88 -9.58 -0.47 2.78
C SER A 88 -8.52 0.08 1.82
N PHE A 89 -8.93 0.40 0.59
CA PHE A 89 -8.00 0.82 -0.47
C PHE A 89 -7.49 2.26 -0.30
N VAL A 90 -8.38 3.21 0.04
CA VAL A 90 -7.99 4.63 0.20
C VAL A 90 -6.96 4.84 1.32
N PRO A 91 -7.13 4.27 2.53
CA PRO A 91 -6.10 4.32 3.55
C PRO A 91 -4.76 3.76 3.09
N ALA A 92 -4.74 2.60 2.43
CA ALA A 92 -3.51 1.99 1.91
C ALA A 92 -2.76 2.91 0.93
N LEU A 93 -3.48 3.62 0.06
CA LEU A 93 -2.88 4.62 -0.83
C LEU A 93 -2.32 5.81 -0.05
N LEU A 94 -3.03 6.32 0.94
CA LEU A 94 -2.59 7.45 1.76
C LEU A 94 -1.30 7.12 2.53
N LEU A 95 -1.17 5.90 3.04
CA LEU A 95 0.02 5.44 3.74
C LEU A 95 1.26 5.47 2.85
N SER A 96 1.14 5.09 1.58
CA SER A 96 2.26 5.11 0.64
C SER A 96 2.86 6.50 0.41
N GLY A 97 2.09 7.56 0.67
CA GLY A 97 2.52 8.95 0.51
C GLY A 97 3.38 9.48 1.67
N VAL A 98 3.29 8.88 2.85
CA VAL A 98 3.98 9.36 4.06
C VAL A 98 5.29 8.63 4.31
N ILE A 99 5.46 7.45 3.75
CA ILE A 99 6.66 6.64 3.93
C ILE A 99 7.77 7.13 3.00
N PRO A 100 8.94 7.54 3.49
CA PRO A 100 10.10 7.86 2.67
C PRO A 100 10.61 6.59 1.96
N PHE A 101 10.72 6.63 0.64
CA PHE A 101 11.11 5.46 -0.18
C PHE A 101 12.51 5.57 -0.76
N ALA A 102 13.16 6.74 -0.68
CA ALA A 102 14.55 6.95 -1.08
C ALA A 102 15.18 8.15 -0.37
N ALA A 103 16.50 8.28 -0.50
CA ALA A 103 17.21 9.48 -0.09
C ALA A 103 16.79 10.67 -0.97
N PRO A 104 16.89 11.93 -0.46
CA PRO A 104 16.62 13.10 -1.26
C PRO A 104 17.50 13.14 -2.52
N LEU A 105 16.88 13.38 -3.69
CA LEU A 105 17.60 13.46 -4.97
C LEU A 105 17.88 14.91 -5.35
N PRO A 106 19.10 15.25 -5.78
CA PRO A 106 19.38 16.53 -6.38
C PRO A 106 18.71 16.61 -7.76
N VAL A 107 17.79 17.54 -7.91
CA VAL A 107 17.06 17.77 -9.16
C VAL A 107 17.26 19.21 -9.60
N ASP A 108 17.70 19.38 -10.84
CA ASP A 108 17.90 20.67 -11.46
C ASP A 108 17.31 20.64 -12.87
N PHE A 109 16.22 21.37 -13.08
CA PHE A 109 15.64 21.52 -14.41
C PHE A 109 14.96 22.87 -14.57
N ASP A 110 14.97 23.33 -15.81
CA ASP A 110 14.32 24.55 -16.23
C ASP A 110 13.88 24.39 -17.69
N PHE A 111 12.57 24.34 -17.91
CA PHE A 111 12.04 24.27 -19.26
C PHE A 111 10.74 25.06 -19.41
N THR A 112 10.45 25.46 -20.63
CA THR A 112 9.21 26.15 -20.97
C THR A 112 8.33 25.24 -21.80
N VAL A 113 7.10 25.00 -21.33
CA VAL A 113 6.13 24.19 -22.05
C VAL A 113 5.27 25.09 -22.93
N ARG A 114 5.44 24.97 -24.24
CA ARG A 114 4.61 25.61 -25.25
C ARG A 114 4.00 24.53 -26.12
N PHE A 115 2.70 24.45 -26.14
CA PHE A 115 1.96 23.51 -26.99
C PHE A 115 1.27 24.31 -28.10
N SER A 116 1.51 23.96 -29.35
CA SER A 116 0.84 24.56 -30.50
C SER A 116 0.02 23.47 -31.21
N PHE A 117 -1.28 23.59 -31.17
CA PHE A 117 -2.16 22.67 -31.88
C PHE A 117 -2.30 23.16 -33.33
N PHE A 118 -1.74 22.42 -34.28
CA PHE A 118 -1.72 22.76 -35.71
C PHE A 118 -1.22 24.20 -36.05
N GLY A 119 -0.43 24.83 -35.19
CA GLY A 119 0.06 26.21 -35.43
C GLY A 119 -1.00 27.32 -35.24
N LEU A 120 -2.25 26.97 -34.94
CA LEU A 120 -3.38 27.91 -34.87
C LEU A 120 -3.66 28.44 -33.45
N PHE A 121 -3.37 27.66 -32.43
CA PHE A 121 -3.63 28.03 -31.05
C PHE A 121 -2.39 27.73 -30.18
N PRO A 122 -1.47 28.70 -29.99
CA PRO A 122 -0.36 28.55 -29.07
C PRO A 122 -0.87 28.61 -27.62
N ILE A 123 -0.84 27.51 -26.93
CA ILE A 123 -1.11 27.44 -25.48
C ILE A 123 0.24 27.46 -24.78
N ASP A 124 0.52 28.53 -24.06
CA ASP A 124 1.75 28.67 -23.27
C ASP A 124 1.45 28.29 -21.81
N PHE A 125 1.95 27.15 -21.38
CA PHE A 125 1.86 26.68 -19.99
C PHE A 125 2.91 27.36 -19.08
N GLY A 126 3.76 28.19 -19.68
CA GLY A 126 4.79 28.96 -18.99
C GLY A 126 6.04 28.16 -18.64
N ARG A 127 6.88 28.79 -17.84
CA ARG A 127 8.15 28.23 -17.38
C ARG A 127 7.93 27.32 -16.17
N TRP A 128 8.63 26.19 -16.16
CA TRP A 128 8.63 25.19 -15.11
C TRP A 128 10.07 24.96 -14.68
N ALA A 129 10.40 25.24 -13.44
CA ALA A 129 11.75 25.12 -12.93
C ALA A 129 11.74 24.52 -11.52
N TYR A 130 12.76 23.76 -11.21
CA TYR A 130 13.02 23.29 -9.86
C TYR A 130 14.53 23.15 -9.68
N HIS A 131 15.06 23.73 -8.58
CA HIS A 131 16.47 23.70 -8.24
C HIS A 131 16.60 23.30 -6.77
N GLY A 132 17.26 22.18 -6.49
CA GLY A 132 17.53 21.73 -5.13
C GLY A 132 17.35 20.26 -4.86
N LEU A 133 17.31 19.91 -3.57
CA LEU A 133 17.10 18.55 -3.11
C LEU A 133 15.60 18.26 -3.04
N MET A 134 15.14 17.33 -3.87
CA MET A 134 13.76 16.86 -3.84
C MET A 134 13.62 15.75 -2.81
N PRO A 135 12.82 15.91 -1.74
CA PRO A 135 12.60 14.85 -0.78
C PRO A 135 11.82 13.70 -1.43
N MET A 136 12.25 12.46 -1.21
CA MET A 136 11.62 11.25 -1.75
C MET A 136 10.53 10.71 -0.82
N VAL A 137 9.70 11.61 -0.36
CA VAL A 137 8.45 11.37 0.35
C VAL A 137 7.41 12.30 -0.25
N VAL A 138 6.13 11.90 -0.28
CA VAL A 138 5.09 12.79 -0.80
C VAL A 138 4.73 13.83 0.24
N ALA A 139 4.52 13.41 1.50
CA ALA A 139 4.24 14.27 2.64
C ALA A 139 5.11 13.86 3.83
N ASP A 140 6.10 14.69 4.18
CA ASP A 140 6.91 14.48 5.39
C ASP A 140 6.16 15.08 6.59
N LEU A 141 5.51 14.21 7.36
CA LEU A 141 4.72 14.62 8.51
C LEU A 141 5.56 14.53 9.80
N PRO A 142 5.55 15.56 10.65
CA PRO A 142 6.24 15.51 11.94
C PRO A 142 5.71 14.43 12.88
N ILE A 143 4.46 13.98 12.67
CA ILE A 143 3.79 12.88 13.37
C ILE A 143 3.58 11.66 12.45
N GLY A 144 4.45 11.47 11.47
CA GLY A 144 4.28 10.47 10.39
C GLY A 144 3.97 9.07 10.90
N PHE A 145 4.65 8.63 11.95
CA PHE A 145 4.42 7.33 12.56
C PHE A 145 3.00 7.17 13.12
N LEU A 146 2.52 8.15 13.90
CA LEU A 146 1.15 8.11 14.45
C LEU A 146 0.09 8.19 13.37
N PHE A 147 0.37 8.96 12.31
CA PHE A 147 -0.50 9.04 11.15
C PHE A 147 -0.64 7.68 10.45
N VAL A 148 0.45 6.94 10.28
CA VAL A 148 0.42 5.61 9.66
C VAL A 148 -0.46 4.66 10.46
N ILE A 149 -0.27 4.55 11.78
CA ILE A 149 -1.10 3.67 12.62
C ILE A 149 -2.57 4.11 12.58
N ALA A 150 -2.86 5.40 12.70
CA ALA A 150 -4.22 5.91 12.71
C ALA A 150 -4.96 5.70 11.38
N ILE A 151 -4.26 5.78 10.26
CA ILE A 151 -4.86 5.57 8.93
C ILE A 151 -4.98 4.08 8.61
N SER A 152 -4.02 3.21 9.03
CA SER A 152 -4.15 1.76 8.82
C SER A 152 -5.38 1.20 9.51
N SER A 153 -5.69 1.65 10.73
CA SER A 153 -6.86 1.17 11.47
C SER A 153 -8.21 1.46 10.79
N LEU A 154 -8.26 2.41 9.85
CA LEU A 154 -9.46 2.60 9.03
C LEU A 154 -9.76 1.41 8.10
N GLY A 155 -8.76 0.63 7.73
CA GLY A 155 -8.93 -0.57 6.91
C GLY A 155 -9.84 -1.62 7.55
N VAL A 156 -9.82 -1.72 8.87
CA VAL A 156 -10.66 -2.64 9.65
C VAL A 156 -12.16 -2.37 9.44
N TYR A 157 -12.52 -1.10 9.33
CA TYR A 157 -13.92 -0.72 9.06
C TYR A 157 -14.40 -1.22 7.70
N GLY A 158 -13.49 -1.29 6.71
CA GLY A 158 -13.81 -1.85 5.39
C GLY A 158 -14.28 -3.31 5.48
N ILE A 159 -13.59 -4.14 6.24
CA ILE A 159 -13.94 -5.56 6.44
C ILE A 159 -15.26 -5.69 7.22
N ALA A 160 -15.42 -4.93 8.30
CA ALA A 160 -16.66 -4.95 9.09
C ALA A 160 -17.86 -4.52 8.24
N LEU A 161 -17.72 -3.47 7.42
CA LEU A 161 -18.76 -2.99 6.51
C LEU A 161 -19.07 -4.00 5.40
N ALA A 162 -18.08 -4.70 4.87
CA ALA A 162 -18.30 -5.75 3.87
C ALA A 162 -19.20 -6.86 4.43
N GLY A 163 -18.89 -7.35 5.65
CA GLY A 163 -19.71 -8.34 6.34
C GLY A 163 -21.13 -7.85 6.62
N TRP A 164 -21.28 -6.62 7.11
CA TRP A 164 -22.56 -6.00 7.41
C TRP A 164 -23.41 -5.80 6.16
N SER A 165 -22.83 -5.22 5.11
CA SER A 165 -23.55 -4.85 3.88
C SER A 165 -24.07 -6.05 3.09
N SER A 166 -23.46 -7.22 3.27
CA SER A 166 -23.85 -8.48 2.61
C SER A 166 -25.20 -9.04 3.07
N ASN A 167 -25.75 -8.52 4.16
CA ASN A 167 -27.03 -8.95 4.77
C ASN A 167 -27.12 -10.47 5.00
N SER A 168 -25.99 -11.09 5.32
CA SER A 168 -25.87 -12.51 5.67
C SER A 168 -25.25 -12.65 7.06
N LYS A 169 -25.88 -13.47 7.91
CA LYS A 169 -25.34 -13.73 9.26
C LYS A 169 -23.96 -14.38 9.23
N TYR A 170 -23.68 -15.21 8.23
CA TYR A 170 -22.36 -15.84 8.07
C TYR A 170 -21.29 -14.83 7.65
N ALA A 171 -21.60 -13.96 6.66
CA ALA A 171 -20.70 -12.90 6.25
C ALA A 171 -20.44 -11.90 7.39
N LEU A 172 -21.47 -11.55 8.18
CA LEU A 172 -21.30 -10.69 9.34
C LEU A 172 -20.37 -11.31 10.40
N LEU A 173 -20.56 -12.58 10.74
CA LEU A 173 -19.70 -13.29 11.69
C LEU A 173 -18.26 -13.41 11.16
N GLY A 174 -18.08 -13.72 9.87
CA GLY A 174 -16.77 -13.74 9.21
C GLY A 174 -16.08 -12.39 9.27
N GLY A 175 -16.78 -11.30 8.92
CA GLY A 175 -16.27 -9.94 9.00
C GLY A 175 -15.89 -9.51 10.42
N LEU A 176 -16.67 -9.90 11.44
CA LEU A 176 -16.34 -9.63 12.84
C LEU A 176 -15.11 -10.42 13.31
N ARG A 177 -14.98 -11.70 12.94
CA ARG A 177 -13.79 -12.52 13.24
C ARG A 177 -12.52 -11.90 12.63
N ALA A 178 -12.59 -11.53 11.35
CA ALA A 178 -11.48 -10.91 10.64
C ALA A 178 -11.11 -9.54 11.25
N SER A 179 -12.10 -8.71 11.57
CA SER A 179 -11.87 -7.42 12.24
C SER A 179 -11.24 -7.58 13.61
N ALA A 180 -11.68 -8.55 14.40
CA ALA A 180 -11.10 -8.84 15.73
C ALA A 180 -9.64 -9.29 15.60
N GLN A 181 -9.30 -10.10 14.60
CA GLN A 181 -7.93 -10.48 14.31
C GLN A 181 -7.08 -9.24 13.98
N MET A 182 -7.50 -8.41 13.02
CA MET A 182 -6.75 -7.22 12.62
C MET A 182 -6.50 -6.29 13.80
N ILE A 183 -7.52 -5.94 14.58
CA ILE A 183 -7.37 -5.08 15.77
C ILE A 183 -6.35 -5.67 16.75
N SER A 184 -6.39 -6.99 16.99
CA SER A 184 -5.46 -7.63 17.92
C SER A 184 -4.01 -7.55 17.45
N TYR A 185 -3.76 -7.77 16.17
CA TYR A 185 -2.41 -7.65 15.58
C TYR A 185 -1.96 -6.20 15.39
N GLU A 186 -2.87 -5.27 15.13
CA GLU A 186 -2.58 -3.84 15.07
C GLU A 186 -2.05 -3.31 16.40
N VAL A 187 -2.66 -3.72 17.52
CA VAL A 187 -2.16 -3.39 18.86
C VAL A 187 -0.77 -3.97 19.09
N ALA A 188 -0.53 -5.24 18.72
CA ALA A 188 0.79 -5.87 18.84
C ALA A 188 1.83 -5.17 17.96
N MET A 189 1.47 -4.79 16.73
CA MET A 189 2.30 -4.04 15.80
C MET A 189 2.68 -2.66 16.38
N GLY A 190 1.71 -1.91 16.88
CA GLY A 190 1.93 -0.63 17.52
C GLY A 190 2.86 -0.71 18.73
N LEU A 191 2.63 -1.69 19.61
CA LEU A 191 3.49 -1.93 20.78
C LEU A 191 4.92 -2.32 20.38
N SER A 192 5.10 -3.09 19.31
CA SER A 192 6.43 -3.47 18.82
C SER A 192 7.26 -2.29 18.33
N LEU A 193 6.61 -1.20 17.92
CA LEU A 193 7.26 0.00 17.40
C LEU A 193 7.58 1.04 18.50
N ILE A 194 6.96 0.94 19.68
CA ILE A 194 7.26 1.84 20.80
C ILE A 194 8.77 1.89 21.15
N PRO A 195 9.51 0.77 21.23
CA PRO A 195 10.96 0.81 21.50
C PRO A 195 11.75 1.61 20.46
N VAL A 196 11.32 1.61 19.18
CA VAL A 196 11.94 2.43 18.12
C VAL A 196 11.77 3.91 18.43
N LEU A 197 10.56 4.32 18.84
CA LEU A 197 10.26 5.71 19.22
C LEU A 197 11.04 6.14 20.47
N LEU A 198 11.21 5.24 21.44
CA LEU A 198 11.96 5.51 22.66
C LEU A 198 13.47 5.69 22.38
N LEU A 199 14.03 4.92 21.45
CA LEU A 199 15.43 5.06 21.05
C LEU A 199 15.67 6.33 20.25
N SER A 200 14.83 6.61 19.27
CA SER A 200 14.95 7.79 18.40
C SER A 200 14.52 9.09 19.11
N GLY A 201 13.68 9.02 20.13
CA GLY A 201 13.08 10.22 20.76
C GLY A 201 12.22 11.04 19.81
N ASN A 202 11.86 10.52 18.63
CA ASN A 202 11.11 11.22 17.60
C ASN A 202 10.04 10.32 16.98
N VAL A 203 8.97 10.94 16.41
CA VAL A 203 7.86 10.25 15.75
C VAL A 203 7.81 10.53 14.23
N SER A 204 8.74 11.32 13.70
CA SER A 204 8.90 11.56 12.27
C SER A 204 9.77 10.48 11.62
N PHE A 205 9.33 9.95 10.48
CA PHE A 205 10.11 8.95 9.74
C PHE A 205 11.46 9.48 9.28
N SER A 206 11.52 10.71 8.79
CA SER A 206 12.76 11.32 8.33
C SER A 206 13.78 11.44 9.46
N ALA A 207 13.35 11.79 10.69
CA ALA A 207 14.22 11.87 11.84
C ALA A 207 14.71 10.47 12.29
N ILE A 208 13.83 9.48 12.35
CA ILE A 208 14.17 8.09 12.68
C ILE A 208 15.17 7.50 11.69
N ILE A 209 15.02 7.78 10.39
CA ILE A 209 15.94 7.32 9.36
C ILE A 209 17.31 8.01 9.51
N ALA A 210 17.33 9.32 9.75
CA ALA A 210 18.57 10.07 9.95
C ALA A 210 19.36 9.57 11.15
N ASP A 211 18.68 9.23 12.25
CA ASP A 211 19.31 8.70 13.44
C ASP A 211 19.94 7.32 13.18
N GLN A 212 19.27 6.44 12.46
CA GLN A 212 19.82 5.14 12.06
C GLN A 212 20.97 5.26 11.04
N GLN A 213 20.98 6.29 10.20
CA GLN A 213 22.09 6.56 9.28
C GLN A 213 23.38 7.02 10.03
N ALA A 214 23.20 7.75 11.13
CA ALA A 214 24.31 8.20 11.96
C ALA A 214 24.86 7.13 12.92
N GLY A 215 24.07 6.08 13.18
CA GLY A 215 24.39 5.05 14.17
C GLY A 215 24.18 3.62 13.67
N LEU A 216 23.60 2.80 14.54
CA LEU A 216 23.28 1.40 14.28
C LEU A 216 21.83 1.26 13.79
N TRP A 217 21.60 0.32 12.89
CA TRP A 217 20.24 -0.06 12.53
C TRP A 217 19.50 -0.62 13.75
N TYR A 218 18.33 -0.09 14.02
CA TYR A 218 17.53 -0.44 15.19
C TYR A 218 17.08 -1.90 15.23
N VAL A 219 17.10 -2.60 14.10
CA VAL A 219 16.84 -4.04 14.07
C VAL A 219 17.81 -4.86 14.93
N LEU A 220 19.05 -4.40 15.09
CA LEU A 220 20.06 -5.11 15.89
C LEU A 220 19.73 -5.06 17.39
N PRO A 221 19.58 -3.87 18.03
CA PRO A 221 19.22 -3.78 19.43
C PRO A 221 17.76 -4.16 19.71
N LEU A 222 16.86 -4.04 18.74
CA LEU A 222 15.42 -4.31 18.88
C LEU A 222 14.96 -5.55 18.08
N PHE A 223 15.81 -6.56 18.06
CA PHE A 223 15.56 -7.80 17.32
C PHE A 223 14.19 -8.44 17.63
N LEU A 224 13.81 -8.52 18.90
CA LEU A 224 12.51 -9.07 19.29
C LEU A 224 11.35 -8.23 18.74
N SER A 225 11.43 -6.90 18.84
CA SER A 225 10.43 -5.98 18.30
C SER A 225 10.28 -6.14 16.79
N PHE A 226 11.38 -6.35 16.08
CA PHE A 226 11.35 -6.60 14.64
C PHE A 226 10.56 -7.85 14.29
N PHE A 227 10.74 -8.96 15.01
CA PHE A 227 9.98 -10.19 14.77
C PHE A 227 8.50 -10.03 15.08
N ILE A 228 8.16 -9.36 16.19
CA ILE A 228 6.76 -9.08 16.53
C ILE A 228 6.13 -8.21 15.44
N PHE A 229 6.83 -7.16 14.98
CA PHE A 229 6.38 -6.31 13.89
C PHE A 229 6.16 -7.09 12.59
N LEU A 230 7.11 -7.95 12.22
CA LEU A 230 7.03 -8.76 11.01
C LEU A 230 5.81 -9.68 11.02
N ILE A 231 5.59 -10.41 12.12
CA ILE A 231 4.43 -11.32 12.26
C ILE A 231 3.13 -10.52 12.23
N SER A 232 3.05 -9.40 12.95
CA SER A 232 1.86 -8.54 12.97
C SER A 232 1.58 -7.92 11.61
N GLY A 233 2.63 -7.52 10.87
CA GLY A 233 2.50 -7.03 9.49
C GLY A 233 1.94 -8.09 8.52
N PHE A 234 2.34 -9.36 8.67
CA PHE A 234 1.72 -10.45 7.91
C PHE A 234 0.23 -10.62 8.24
N ALA A 235 -0.14 -10.48 9.51
CA ALA A 235 -1.53 -10.57 9.92
C ALA A 235 -2.37 -9.40 9.38
N GLU A 236 -1.79 -8.21 9.30
CA GLU A 236 -2.41 -7.01 8.73
C GLU A 236 -2.69 -7.15 7.23
N THR A 237 -1.85 -7.90 6.50
CA THR A 237 -2.06 -8.14 5.07
C THR A 237 -3.13 -9.20 4.77
N ASN A 238 -3.73 -9.82 5.78
CA ASN A 238 -4.73 -10.90 5.64
C ASN A 238 -4.26 -12.04 4.72
N ARG A 239 -2.98 -12.40 4.81
CA ARG A 239 -2.39 -13.50 4.03
C ARG A 239 -2.18 -14.73 4.90
N LEU A 240 -2.13 -15.89 4.28
CA LEU A 240 -1.84 -17.15 4.98
C LEU A 240 -0.59 -17.02 5.87
N PRO A 241 -0.61 -17.43 7.13
CA PRO A 241 -1.67 -18.22 7.82
C PRO A 241 -2.80 -17.39 8.47
N PHE A 242 -2.85 -16.08 8.29
CA PHE A 242 -3.80 -15.15 8.94
C PHE A 242 -4.96 -14.77 8.00
N ASP A 243 -5.48 -15.73 7.24
CA ASP A 243 -6.43 -15.53 6.15
C ASP A 243 -7.89 -15.78 6.60
N LEU A 244 -8.34 -15.09 7.65
CA LEU A 244 -9.73 -15.21 8.12
C LEU A 244 -10.77 -14.59 7.17
N PRO A 245 -10.51 -13.51 6.43
CA PRO A 245 -11.49 -12.96 5.50
C PRO A 245 -11.81 -13.88 4.31
N GLU A 246 -10.82 -14.59 3.79
CA GLU A 246 -11.00 -15.54 2.67
C GLU A 246 -11.33 -16.93 3.19
N ALA A 247 -10.62 -17.41 4.21
CA ALA A 247 -10.79 -18.66 4.94
C ALA A 247 -11.21 -19.87 4.06
N GLU A 248 -10.56 -20.03 2.90
CA GLU A 248 -10.92 -21.06 1.91
C GLU A 248 -10.95 -22.47 2.49
N SER A 249 -10.06 -22.77 3.44
CA SER A 249 -10.01 -24.06 4.12
C SER A 249 -11.25 -24.30 5.01
N GLU A 250 -11.82 -23.26 5.60
CA GLU A 250 -13.02 -23.35 6.44
C GLU A 250 -14.29 -23.47 5.59
N LEU A 251 -14.37 -22.81 4.44
CA LEU A 251 -15.50 -22.91 3.50
C LEU A 251 -15.66 -24.32 2.92
N ILE A 252 -14.56 -25.02 2.72
CA ILE A 252 -14.55 -26.38 2.18
C ILE A 252 -14.74 -27.40 3.30
N ALA A 253 -14.30 -27.10 4.51
CA ALA A 253 -14.41 -27.98 5.68
C ALA A 253 -15.76 -27.83 6.42
N GLY A 254 -16.50 -26.83 6.18
CA GLY A 254 -17.82 -26.52 6.74
C GLY A 254 -18.87 -26.37 5.71
#